data_76f84645b897daa8ee49d275d37e1530
#
_entry.id   76f84645b897daa8ee49d275d37e1530
#
_cell.length_a   1.000
_cell.length_b   1.000
_cell.length_c   1.000
_cell.angle_alpha   90.00
_cell.angle_beta   90.00
_cell.angle_gamma   90.00
#
_symmetry.space_group_name_H-M   'P 1'
#
loop_
_entity.id
_entity.type
_entity.pdbx_description
1 polymer ?
#
loop_
_entity_poly.entity_id
_entity_poly.type
_entity_poly.pdbx_seq_one_letter_code
_entity_poly.pdbx_strand_id
1 'polypeptide(L)'
;MPIRCGIVGLPNVGKSTLFNALTRAQIAAENYPFCTIDPNVGVVPVPDPRLEKLAAIVHPEKILPTTVEFVDIAGLVAGASKGEGLGNKFLAHIREVDAIAHVVRCFENDDIIHVAGKIDPAGDIEVINTELALADLDSVERAYQKALKAAKAADKDAVKLRDLLEKVRVQLNQAKAVRLLKLDVHDHALLRDLHLLTDKPVMYVANVDEAGFTNNPRLDRVREIAAAEGAIVVPICAAIEAEIAQLDEADRAEFLAELKLDEPGLNRVIRGGYSLLGLQTYFTAGPKEVRAWTVHAGATAPQAAGVIHTDFERGFIRAEVIAYDDFIKFKGEAGAKEAGKLRLEGKEYIVKEGDVMHFRFNV
;
A
#
# COMPACT_ATOMS: atom_id res chain seq x y z
N MET A 1 -1.10 -14.23 2.29
CA MET A 1 -1.98 -13.68 1.25
C MET A 1 -1.24 -12.50 0.64
N PRO A 2 -1.36 -12.26 -0.67
CA PRO A 2 -0.81 -11.05 -1.27
C PRO A 2 -1.46 -9.82 -0.63
N ILE A 3 -0.68 -8.76 -0.46
CA ILE A 3 -1.12 -7.53 0.18
C ILE A 3 -1.59 -6.58 -0.92
N ARG A 4 -2.81 -6.04 -0.78
CA ARG A 4 -3.55 -5.35 -1.83
C ARG A 4 -3.80 -3.89 -1.52
N CYS A 5 -3.51 -3.02 -2.49
CA CYS A 5 -3.86 -1.61 -2.46
C CYS A 5 -5.00 -1.34 -3.48
N GLY A 6 -6.16 -0.92 -3.02
CA GLY A 6 -7.30 -0.61 -3.89
C GLY A 6 -7.20 0.81 -4.44
N ILE A 7 -7.29 0.95 -5.77
CA ILE A 7 -7.35 2.25 -6.43
C ILE A 7 -8.82 2.68 -6.49
N VAL A 8 -9.15 3.76 -5.78
CA VAL A 8 -10.50 4.33 -5.74
C VAL A 8 -10.51 5.76 -6.23
N GLY A 9 -11.67 6.26 -6.64
CA GLY A 9 -11.87 7.64 -7.07
C GLY A 9 -13.18 7.79 -7.82
N LEU A 10 -13.64 9.02 -7.97
CA LEU A 10 -14.82 9.33 -8.77
C LEU A 10 -14.58 9.01 -10.27
N PRO A 11 -15.62 8.93 -11.09
CA PRO A 11 -15.44 8.80 -12.53
C PRO A 11 -14.64 9.97 -13.11
N ASN A 12 -13.83 9.70 -14.15
CA ASN A 12 -13.08 10.68 -14.93
C ASN A 12 -11.97 11.44 -14.15
N VAL A 13 -11.47 10.88 -13.05
CA VAL A 13 -10.33 11.45 -12.30
C VAL A 13 -8.96 10.93 -12.79
N GLY A 14 -8.94 10.01 -13.78
CA GLY A 14 -7.72 9.40 -14.30
C GLY A 14 -7.37 8.04 -13.68
N LYS A 15 -8.29 7.43 -12.94
CA LYS A 15 -8.10 6.15 -12.24
C LYS A 15 -7.70 5.01 -13.19
N SER A 16 -8.46 4.78 -14.27
CA SER A 16 -8.16 3.71 -15.24
C SER A 16 -6.87 3.98 -16.03
N THR A 17 -6.55 5.25 -16.30
CA THR A 17 -5.27 5.63 -16.91
C THR A 17 -4.09 5.25 -16.01
N LEU A 18 -4.19 5.56 -14.72
CA LEU A 18 -3.20 5.18 -13.72
C LEU A 18 -3.06 3.66 -13.61
N PHE A 19 -4.18 2.93 -13.50
CA PHE A 19 -4.16 1.48 -13.38
C PHE A 19 -3.55 0.82 -14.62
N ASN A 20 -3.92 1.27 -15.82
CA ASN A 20 -3.36 0.77 -17.07
C ASN A 20 -1.85 1.05 -17.17
N ALA A 21 -1.38 2.21 -16.72
CA ALA A 21 0.04 2.52 -16.69
C ALA A 21 0.80 1.62 -15.71
N LEU A 22 0.23 1.37 -14.51
CA LEU A 22 0.78 0.43 -13.52
C LEU A 22 0.86 -1.00 -14.07
N THR A 23 -0.19 -1.47 -14.75
CA THR A 23 -0.25 -2.84 -15.28
C THR A 23 0.60 -3.06 -16.53
N ARG A 24 0.87 -2.01 -17.31
CA ARG A 24 1.84 -2.10 -18.43
C ARG A 24 3.27 -2.31 -17.94
N ALA A 25 3.64 -1.73 -16.80
CA ALA A 25 4.91 -2.04 -16.12
C ALA A 25 5.01 -3.53 -15.69
N GLN A 26 3.85 -4.24 -15.66
CA GLN A 26 3.73 -5.65 -15.32
C GLN A 26 4.26 -6.59 -16.44
N ILE A 27 4.34 -6.17 -17.70
CA ILE A 27 4.78 -7.03 -18.83
C ILE A 27 6.20 -7.61 -18.59
N ALA A 28 7.02 -6.96 -17.77
CA ALA A 28 8.29 -7.50 -17.29
C ALA A 28 8.15 -8.53 -16.15
N ALA A 29 6.96 -8.70 -15.58
CA ALA A 29 6.70 -9.56 -14.41
C ALA A 29 6.20 -10.97 -14.76
N GLU A 30 6.13 -11.36 -16.04
CA GLU A 30 5.72 -12.70 -16.50
C GLU A 30 6.57 -13.85 -15.95
N ASN A 31 7.66 -13.54 -15.25
CA ASN A 31 8.56 -14.51 -14.63
C ASN A 31 8.21 -14.85 -13.16
N TYR A 32 7.12 -14.29 -12.60
CA TYR A 32 6.74 -14.59 -11.22
C TYR A 32 5.74 -15.77 -11.17
N PRO A 33 6.14 -16.92 -10.59
CA PRO A 33 5.20 -18.01 -10.35
C PRO A 33 4.15 -17.55 -9.32
N PHE A 34 2.87 -17.84 -9.60
CA PHE A 34 1.69 -17.60 -8.76
C PHE A 34 0.88 -16.30 -9.00
N CYS A 35 1.06 -15.58 -10.10
CA CYS A 35 0.14 -14.51 -10.46
C CYS A 35 -1.16 -15.08 -11.05
N THR A 36 -2.26 -14.95 -10.34
CA THR A 36 -3.61 -15.18 -10.90
C THR A 36 -3.92 -14.01 -11.84
N ILE A 37 -4.29 -14.28 -13.08
CA ILE A 37 -4.69 -13.25 -14.04
C ILE A 37 -6.14 -12.85 -13.73
N ASP A 38 -6.31 -11.85 -12.88
CA ASP A 38 -7.58 -11.15 -12.70
C ASP A 38 -7.50 -9.82 -13.46
N PRO A 39 -8.44 -9.48 -14.35
CA PRO A 39 -8.36 -8.27 -15.17
C PRO A 39 -8.34 -6.96 -14.37
N ASN A 40 -8.73 -7.01 -13.10
CA ASN A 40 -8.75 -5.84 -12.22
C ASN A 40 -7.61 -5.84 -11.19
N VAL A 41 -6.66 -6.79 -11.26
CA VAL A 41 -5.51 -6.88 -10.34
C VAL A 41 -4.23 -6.72 -11.11
N GLY A 42 -3.44 -5.71 -10.75
CA GLY A 42 -2.10 -5.46 -11.27
C GLY A 42 -1.04 -5.84 -10.24
N VAL A 43 -0.20 -6.83 -10.54
CA VAL A 43 0.96 -7.18 -9.73
C VAL A 43 2.16 -6.39 -10.25
N VAL A 44 2.70 -5.49 -9.45
CA VAL A 44 3.77 -4.56 -9.87
C VAL A 44 5.01 -4.75 -9.02
N PRO A 45 6.21 -4.81 -9.64
CA PRO A 45 7.45 -4.84 -8.90
C PRO A 45 7.64 -3.53 -8.12
N VAL A 46 8.13 -3.63 -6.89
CA VAL A 46 8.51 -2.46 -6.08
C VAL A 46 9.89 -2.00 -6.53
N PRO A 47 10.03 -0.77 -7.05
CA PRO A 47 11.32 -0.25 -7.49
C PRO A 47 12.26 -0.06 -6.29
N ASP A 48 13.36 -0.79 -6.29
CA ASP A 48 14.37 -0.74 -5.22
C ASP A 48 15.79 -0.75 -5.79
N PRO A 49 16.48 0.40 -5.83
CA PRO A 49 17.83 0.51 -6.39
C PRO A 49 18.90 -0.26 -5.58
N ARG A 50 18.54 -0.73 -4.38
CA ARG A 50 19.46 -1.53 -3.56
C ARG A 50 19.73 -2.91 -4.16
N LEU A 51 18.77 -3.47 -4.90
CA LEU A 51 18.93 -4.76 -5.56
C LEU A 51 20.09 -4.78 -6.57
N GLU A 52 20.18 -3.73 -7.41
CA GLU A 52 21.25 -3.62 -8.41
C GLU A 52 22.62 -3.47 -7.74
N LYS A 53 22.70 -2.70 -6.64
CA LYS A 53 23.96 -2.53 -5.89
C LYS A 53 24.39 -3.81 -5.20
N LEU A 54 23.46 -4.61 -4.67
CA LEU A 54 23.74 -5.93 -4.13
C LEU A 54 24.20 -6.88 -5.25
N ALA A 55 23.51 -6.88 -6.39
CA ALA A 55 23.84 -7.70 -7.54
C ALA A 55 25.23 -7.40 -8.11
N ALA A 56 25.65 -6.13 -8.13
CA ALA A 56 26.99 -5.73 -8.57
C ALA A 56 28.11 -6.30 -7.68
N ILE A 57 27.82 -6.72 -6.44
CA ILE A 57 28.80 -7.33 -5.53
C ILE A 57 28.80 -8.86 -5.66
N VAL A 58 27.62 -9.49 -5.72
CA VAL A 58 27.53 -10.97 -5.67
C VAL A 58 27.42 -11.63 -7.04
N HIS A 59 27.17 -10.84 -8.12
CA HIS A 59 27.04 -11.29 -9.51
C HIS A 59 26.05 -12.48 -9.64
N PRO A 60 24.77 -12.30 -9.29
CA PRO A 60 23.80 -13.38 -9.27
C PRO A 60 23.33 -13.77 -10.67
N GLU A 61 22.80 -14.98 -10.82
CA GLU A 61 22.13 -15.41 -12.04
C GLU A 61 20.79 -14.68 -12.26
N LYS A 62 20.11 -14.26 -11.15
CA LYS A 62 18.79 -13.61 -11.17
C LYS A 62 18.69 -12.52 -10.13
N ILE A 63 17.93 -11.47 -10.50
CA ILE A 63 17.55 -10.38 -9.60
C ILE A 63 16.03 -10.39 -9.51
N LEU A 64 15.48 -10.52 -8.30
CA LEU A 64 14.05 -10.65 -8.07
C LEU A 64 13.58 -9.55 -7.09
N PRO A 65 12.89 -8.50 -7.60
CA PRO A 65 12.26 -7.49 -6.73
C PRO A 65 11.08 -8.10 -5.97
N THR A 66 10.65 -7.42 -4.92
CA THR A 66 9.35 -7.72 -4.31
C THR A 66 8.21 -7.08 -5.11
N THR A 67 6.98 -7.50 -4.85
CA THR A 67 5.79 -7.03 -5.59
C THR A 67 4.71 -6.53 -4.63
N VAL A 68 3.86 -5.65 -5.13
CA VAL A 68 2.61 -5.22 -4.50
C VAL A 68 1.47 -5.36 -5.49
N GLU A 69 0.28 -5.72 -5.00
CA GLU A 69 -0.92 -5.81 -5.83
C GLU A 69 -1.71 -4.51 -5.76
N PHE A 70 -2.03 -3.95 -6.94
CA PHE A 70 -3.01 -2.88 -7.08
C PHE A 70 -4.30 -3.45 -7.67
N VAL A 71 -5.43 -3.05 -7.10
CA VAL A 71 -6.76 -3.49 -7.54
C VAL A 71 -7.53 -2.28 -8.08
N ASP A 72 -7.94 -2.31 -9.36
CA ASP A 72 -8.84 -1.27 -9.90
C ASP A 72 -10.25 -1.50 -9.37
N ILE A 73 -10.68 -0.61 -8.50
CA ILE A 73 -12.03 -0.64 -7.96
C ILE A 73 -12.89 0.32 -8.77
N ALA A 74 -13.93 -0.21 -9.41
CA ALA A 74 -14.86 0.57 -10.26
C ALA A 74 -15.33 1.85 -9.53
N GLY A 75 -15.41 2.98 -10.28
CA GLY A 75 -15.66 4.28 -9.68
C GLY A 75 -16.97 4.35 -8.87
N LEU A 76 -16.90 5.01 -7.74
CA LEU A 76 -18.04 5.33 -6.90
C LEU A 76 -18.82 6.52 -7.49
N VAL A 77 -20.13 6.47 -7.39
CA VAL A 77 -21.02 7.64 -7.54
C VAL A 77 -21.73 7.89 -6.22
N ALA A 78 -22.09 9.14 -5.95
CA ALA A 78 -22.83 9.51 -4.75
C ALA A 78 -24.13 8.69 -4.64
N GLY A 79 -24.43 8.20 -3.41
CA GLY A 79 -25.60 7.35 -3.15
C GLY A 79 -25.32 5.84 -3.27
N ALA A 80 -24.07 5.42 -3.46
CA ALA A 80 -23.70 4.02 -3.61
C ALA A 80 -23.98 3.17 -2.36
N SER A 81 -23.94 3.76 -1.18
CA SER A 81 -24.25 3.09 0.10
C SER A 81 -25.75 2.77 0.25
N LYS A 82 -26.63 3.47 -0.47
CA LYS A 82 -28.09 3.28 -0.43
C LYS A 82 -28.65 2.56 -1.66
N GLY A 83 -27.79 2.29 -2.67
CA GLY A 83 -28.20 1.76 -3.95
C GLY A 83 -28.11 0.23 -4.03
N GLU A 84 -29.01 -0.35 -4.82
CA GLU A 84 -28.91 -1.74 -5.26
C GLU A 84 -27.88 -1.82 -6.42
N GLY A 85 -27.02 -2.84 -6.42
CA GLY A 85 -26.18 -3.19 -7.56
C GLY A 85 -24.73 -2.71 -7.51
N LEU A 86 -24.33 -1.72 -8.31
CA LEU A 86 -22.91 -1.33 -8.51
C LEU A 86 -22.24 -0.79 -7.23
N GLY A 87 -22.97 -0.04 -6.38
CA GLY A 87 -22.43 0.50 -5.13
C GLY A 87 -22.04 -0.59 -4.13
N ASN A 88 -22.86 -1.63 -3.99
CA ASN A 88 -22.56 -2.75 -3.10
C ASN A 88 -21.34 -3.55 -3.57
N LYS A 89 -21.15 -3.71 -4.89
CA LYS A 89 -19.95 -4.35 -5.45
C LYS A 89 -18.70 -3.52 -5.18
N PHE A 90 -18.77 -2.20 -5.34
CA PHE A 90 -17.68 -1.29 -5.01
C PHE A 90 -17.24 -1.43 -3.55
N LEU A 91 -18.20 -1.36 -2.61
CA LEU A 91 -17.92 -1.51 -1.17
C LEU A 91 -17.36 -2.90 -0.83
N ALA A 92 -17.83 -3.96 -1.51
CA ALA A 92 -17.30 -5.31 -1.34
C ALA A 92 -15.82 -5.39 -1.78
N HIS A 93 -15.47 -4.83 -2.94
CA HIS A 93 -14.08 -4.83 -3.40
C HIS A 93 -13.16 -4.01 -2.47
N ILE A 94 -13.64 -2.88 -1.91
CA ILE A 94 -12.83 -2.15 -0.91
C ILE A 94 -12.61 -2.99 0.36
N ARG A 95 -13.57 -3.84 0.75
CA ARG A 95 -13.37 -4.73 1.92
C ARG A 95 -12.22 -5.72 1.72
N GLU A 96 -11.97 -6.14 0.48
CA GLU A 96 -10.97 -7.16 0.12
C GLU A 96 -9.54 -6.62 0.01
N VAL A 97 -9.35 -5.30 0.02
CA VAL A 97 -8.02 -4.68 -0.04
C VAL A 97 -7.55 -4.23 1.34
N ASP A 98 -6.24 -4.06 1.52
CA ASP A 98 -5.63 -3.72 2.81
C ASP A 98 -5.41 -2.21 2.99
N ALA A 99 -5.29 -1.46 1.90
CA ALA A 99 -5.14 -0.01 1.87
C ALA A 99 -5.83 0.60 0.65
N ILE A 100 -5.99 1.92 0.67
CA ILE A 100 -6.68 2.68 -0.37
C ILE A 100 -5.74 3.72 -0.98
N ALA A 101 -5.58 3.67 -2.31
CA ALA A 101 -5.00 4.75 -3.12
C ALA A 101 -6.14 5.57 -3.72
N HIS A 102 -6.43 6.70 -3.13
CA HIS A 102 -7.54 7.58 -3.53
C HIS A 102 -7.06 8.55 -4.61
N VAL A 103 -7.46 8.32 -5.86
CA VAL A 103 -7.13 9.18 -7.00
C VAL A 103 -8.08 10.38 -7.02
N VAL A 104 -7.48 11.57 -7.02
CA VAL A 104 -8.21 12.85 -6.97
C VAL A 104 -7.80 13.72 -8.15
N ARG A 105 -8.78 14.30 -8.84
CA ARG A 105 -8.53 15.17 -10.00
C ARG A 105 -8.11 16.58 -9.56
N CYS A 106 -6.87 16.97 -9.93
CA CYS A 106 -6.30 18.28 -9.66
C CYS A 106 -5.91 19.03 -10.96
N PHE A 107 -6.42 18.62 -12.12
CA PHE A 107 -6.16 19.21 -13.44
C PHE A 107 -7.44 19.72 -14.09
N GLU A 108 -7.30 20.71 -14.98
CA GLU A 108 -8.36 21.19 -15.86
C GLU A 108 -8.23 20.54 -17.24
N ASN A 109 -9.36 20.12 -17.79
CA ASN A 109 -9.45 19.64 -19.15
C ASN A 109 -10.93 19.72 -19.58
N ASP A 110 -11.22 20.57 -20.56
CA ASP A 110 -12.58 20.83 -21.04
C ASP A 110 -13.18 19.63 -21.79
N ASP A 111 -12.35 18.76 -22.34
CA ASP A 111 -12.79 17.55 -23.04
C ASP A 111 -13.21 16.43 -22.09
N ILE A 112 -12.88 16.55 -20.80
CA ILE A 112 -13.15 15.54 -19.78
C ILE A 112 -14.19 16.08 -18.79
N ILE A 113 -15.44 15.64 -18.93
CA ILE A 113 -16.55 16.09 -18.06
C ILE A 113 -16.31 15.58 -16.63
N HIS A 114 -16.38 16.49 -15.64
CA HIS A 114 -16.41 16.13 -14.23
C HIS A 114 -17.84 15.77 -13.80
N VAL A 115 -18.01 14.71 -13.00
CA VAL A 115 -19.33 14.20 -12.58
C VAL A 115 -20.15 15.26 -11.84
N ALA A 116 -19.51 16.12 -11.04
CA ALA A 116 -20.16 17.22 -10.32
C ALA A 116 -20.25 18.54 -11.13
N GLY A 117 -19.85 18.55 -12.40
CA GLY A 117 -19.84 19.74 -13.26
C GLY A 117 -18.77 20.78 -12.90
N LYS A 118 -18.01 20.59 -11.84
CA LYS A 118 -16.87 21.43 -11.42
C LYS A 118 -15.76 20.54 -10.83
N ILE A 119 -14.54 20.99 -10.95
CA ILE A 119 -13.37 20.30 -10.35
C ILE A 119 -13.20 20.83 -8.92
N ASP A 120 -13.48 19.95 -7.95
CA ASP A 120 -13.42 20.26 -6.52
C ASP A 120 -12.84 19.06 -5.77
N PRO A 121 -11.50 18.98 -5.65
CA PRO A 121 -10.83 17.85 -5.00
C PRO A 121 -11.29 17.57 -3.58
N ALA A 122 -11.62 18.63 -2.82
CA ALA A 122 -12.09 18.50 -1.45
C ALA A 122 -13.50 17.88 -1.42
N GLY A 123 -14.40 18.34 -2.30
CA GLY A 123 -15.72 17.75 -2.44
C GLY A 123 -15.67 16.29 -2.91
N ASP A 124 -14.76 15.96 -3.84
CA ASP A 124 -14.57 14.59 -4.33
C ASP A 124 -14.12 13.65 -3.19
N ILE A 125 -13.18 14.09 -2.36
CA ILE A 125 -12.71 13.36 -1.18
C ILE A 125 -13.85 13.17 -0.18
N GLU A 126 -14.62 14.23 0.08
CA GLU A 126 -15.74 14.19 1.03
C GLU A 126 -16.84 13.21 0.58
N VAL A 127 -17.16 13.15 -0.72
CA VAL A 127 -18.12 12.19 -1.28
C VAL A 127 -17.69 10.75 -0.99
N ILE A 128 -16.45 10.39 -1.32
CA ILE A 128 -15.92 9.04 -1.07
C ILE A 128 -15.91 8.72 0.44
N ASN A 129 -15.38 9.62 1.26
CA ASN A 129 -15.31 9.41 2.71
C ASN A 129 -16.70 9.25 3.33
N THR A 130 -17.68 10.01 2.88
CA THR A 130 -19.07 9.91 3.35
C THR A 130 -19.70 8.56 2.99
N GLU A 131 -19.53 8.08 1.76
CA GLU A 131 -20.09 6.79 1.32
C GLU A 131 -19.45 5.62 2.11
N LEU A 132 -18.13 5.68 2.34
CA LEU A 132 -17.45 4.68 3.17
C LEU A 132 -17.92 4.71 4.63
N ALA A 133 -18.11 5.92 5.19
CA ALA A 133 -18.58 6.09 6.56
C ALA A 133 -20.02 5.58 6.74
N LEU A 134 -20.89 5.82 5.78
CA LEU A 134 -22.27 5.31 5.81
C LEU A 134 -22.30 3.77 5.75
N ALA A 135 -21.46 3.16 4.91
CA ALA A 135 -21.37 1.70 4.81
C ALA A 135 -20.84 1.06 6.12
N ASP A 136 -19.87 1.71 6.76
CA ASP A 136 -19.35 1.26 8.05
C ASP A 136 -20.38 1.45 9.18
N LEU A 137 -21.09 2.57 9.15
CA LEU A 137 -22.12 2.87 10.16
C LEU A 137 -23.17 1.77 10.26
N ASP A 138 -23.63 1.23 9.13
CA ASP A 138 -24.57 0.10 9.09
C ASP A 138 -24.00 -1.15 9.77
N SER A 139 -22.74 -1.42 9.59
CA SER A 139 -22.05 -2.57 10.17
C SER A 139 -21.83 -2.38 11.68
N VAL A 140 -21.41 -1.17 12.06
CA VAL A 140 -21.16 -0.77 13.44
C VAL A 140 -22.46 -0.75 14.25
N GLU A 141 -23.56 -0.24 13.70
CA GLU A 141 -24.85 -0.19 14.38
C GLU A 141 -25.35 -1.61 14.71
N ARG A 142 -25.26 -2.54 13.76
CA ARG A 142 -25.61 -3.96 14.01
C ARG A 142 -24.74 -4.60 15.09
N ALA A 143 -23.43 -4.33 15.06
CA ALA A 143 -22.51 -4.83 16.09
C ALA A 143 -22.78 -4.21 17.46
N TYR A 144 -23.04 -2.89 17.49
CA TYR A 144 -23.38 -2.16 18.71
C TYR A 144 -24.63 -2.71 19.38
N GLN A 145 -25.71 -2.98 18.64
CA GLN A 145 -26.93 -3.56 19.18
C GLN A 145 -26.70 -4.96 19.79
N LYS A 146 -25.82 -5.77 19.20
CA LYS A 146 -25.40 -7.06 19.75
C LYS A 146 -24.61 -6.89 21.06
N ALA A 147 -23.60 -6.01 21.03
CA ALA A 147 -22.76 -5.72 22.19
C ALA A 147 -23.58 -5.12 23.36
N LEU A 148 -24.56 -4.26 23.06
CA LEU A 148 -25.46 -3.69 24.06
C LEU A 148 -26.29 -4.74 24.79
N LYS A 149 -26.76 -5.79 24.06
CA LYS A 149 -27.47 -6.92 24.66
C LYS A 149 -26.54 -7.79 25.52
N ALA A 150 -25.35 -8.11 25.04
CA ALA A 150 -24.36 -8.91 25.76
C ALA A 150 -23.85 -8.20 27.02
N ALA A 151 -23.64 -6.88 26.96
CA ALA A 151 -23.20 -6.08 28.12
C ALA A 151 -24.17 -6.08 29.30
N LYS A 152 -25.48 -6.41 29.09
CA LYS A 152 -26.47 -6.57 30.18
C LYS A 152 -26.14 -7.73 31.12
N ALA A 153 -25.39 -8.74 30.66
CA ALA A 153 -24.91 -9.86 31.46
C ALA A 153 -23.65 -9.55 32.29
N ALA A 154 -23.21 -8.25 32.33
CA ALA A 154 -22.02 -7.79 33.04
C ALA A 154 -20.70 -8.43 32.58
N ASP A 155 -20.65 -8.96 31.35
CA ASP A 155 -19.44 -9.41 30.71
C ASP A 155 -18.52 -8.20 30.38
N LYS A 156 -17.31 -8.22 30.96
CA LYS A 156 -16.35 -7.09 30.84
C LYS A 156 -15.91 -6.85 29.40
N ASP A 157 -15.76 -7.89 28.61
CA ASP A 157 -15.31 -7.77 27.21
C ASP A 157 -16.45 -7.22 26.33
N ALA A 158 -17.70 -7.64 26.59
CA ALA A 158 -18.87 -7.08 25.93
C ALA A 158 -19.08 -5.60 26.27
N VAL A 159 -18.79 -5.17 27.50
CA VAL A 159 -18.85 -3.76 27.91
C VAL A 159 -17.79 -2.93 27.18
N LYS A 160 -16.54 -3.43 27.13
CA LYS A 160 -15.46 -2.75 26.38
C LYS A 160 -15.80 -2.60 24.90
N LEU A 161 -16.27 -3.69 24.26
CA LEU A 161 -16.66 -3.66 22.86
C LEU A 161 -17.81 -2.67 22.61
N ARG A 162 -18.82 -2.64 23.47
CA ARG A 162 -19.92 -1.66 23.40
C ARG A 162 -19.40 -0.23 23.43
N ASP A 163 -18.52 0.09 24.38
CA ASP A 163 -18.00 1.46 24.58
C ASP A 163 -17.10 1.90 23.40
N LEU A 164 -16.32 0.95 22.85
CA LEU A 164 -15.54 1.18 21.65
C LEU A 164 -16.44 1.41 20.43
N LEU A 165 -17.45 0.58 20.22
CA LEU A 165 -18.42 0.73 19.12
C LEU A 165 -19.21 2.05 19.23
N GLU A 166 -19.51 2.52 20.43
CA GLU A 166 -20.13 3.84 20.63
C GLU A 166 -19.23 4.97 20.15
N LYS A 167 -17.92 4.93 20.48
CA LYS A 167 -16.93 5.92 19.98
C LYS A 167 -16.86 5.91 18.45
N VAL A 168 -16.78 4.71 17.86
CA VAL A 168 -16.74 4.53 16.41
C VAL A 168 -18.02 5.07 15.76
N ARG A 169 -19.18 4.77 16.32
CA ARG A 169 -20.49 5.25 15.85
C ARG A 169 -20.58 6.78 15.84
N VAL A 170 -20.13 7.42 16.92
CA VAL A 170 -20.09 8.90 17.03
C VAL A 170 -19.20 9.51 15.95
N GLN A 171 -18.03 8.91 15.70
CA GLN A 171 -17.08 9.32 14.67
C GLN A 171 -17.69 9.24 13.27
N LEU A 172 -18.28 8.09 12.94
CA LEU A 172 -18.89 7.84 11.64
C LEU A 172 -20.12 8.72 11.36
N ASN A 173 -20.93 9.03 12.39
CA ASN A 173 -22.05 9.96 12.27
C ASN A 173 -21.61 11.41 11.92
N GLN A 174 -20.34 11.75 12.14
CA GLN A 174 -19.73 13.01 11.71
C GLN A 174 -19.06 12.90 10.33
N ALA A 175 -19.30 11.82 9.58
CA ALA A 175 -18.63 11.47 8.33
C ALA A 175 -17.09 11.45 8.45
N LYS A 176 -16.56 11.17 9.66
CA LYS A 176 -15.12 11.07 9.91
C LYS A 176 -14.68 9.60 9.93
N ALA A 177 -13.54 9.33 9.31
CA ALA A 177 -12.98 7.99 9.20
C ALA A 177 -12.54 7.43 10.58
N VAL A 178 -12.68 6.11 10.75
CA VAL A 178 -12.27 5.39 11.98
C VAL A 178 -10.75 5.47 12.18
N ARG A 179 -9.95 5.43 11.11
CA ARG A 179 -8.47 5.58 11.17
C ARG A 179 -8.00 6.87 11.86
N LEU A 180 -8.87 7.87 11.99
CA LEU A 180 -8.55 9.13 12.69
C LEU A 180 -8.78 9.05 14.21
N LEU A 181 -9.39 7.98 14.71
CA LEU A 181 -9.46 7.69 16.13
C LEU A 181 -8.11 7.19 16.62
N LYS A 182 -7.71 7.64 17.80
CA LYS A 182 -6.52 7.10 18.49
C LYS A 182 -6.90 5.79 19.17
N LEU A 183 -6.89 4.71 18.40
CA LEU A 183 -7.16 3.35 18.86
C LEU A 183 -5.84 2.64 19.18
N ASP A 184 -5.83 1.81 20.20
CA ASP A 184 -4.70 0.96 20.51
C ASP A 184 -4.79 -0.40 19.78
N VAL A 185 -3.77 -1.24 19.92
CA VAL A 185 -3.69 -2.56 19.27
C VAL A 185 -4.84 -3.47 19.69
N HIS A 186 -5.33 -3.34 20.94
CA HIS A 186 -6.43 -4.13 21.47
C HIS A 186 -7.76 -3.67 20.86
N ASP A 187 -7.98 -2.35 20.74
CA ASP A 187 -9.15 -1.76 20.09
C ASP A 187 -9.24 -2.22 18.63
N HIS A 188 -8.13 -2.15 17.87
CA HIS A 188 -8.10 -2.67 16.49
C HIS A 188 -8.39 -4.17 16.42
N ALA A 189 -7.92 -4.96 17.39
CA ALA A 189 -8.23 -6.39 17.44
C ALA A 189 -9.73 -6.65 17.65
N LEU A 190 -10.41 -5.86 18.47
CA LEU A 190 -11.86 -5.96 18.71
C LEU A 190 -12.69 -5.55 17.49
N LEU A 191 -12.20 -4.63 16.67
CA LEU A 191 -12.90 -4.16 15.47
C LEU A 191 -12.60 -4.98 14.21
N ARG A 192 -11.59 -5.86 14.24
CA ARG A 192 -11.08 -6.61 13.08
C ARG A 192 -12.17 -7.31 12.27
N ASP A 193 -13.08 -8.01 12.96
CA ASP A 193 -14.12 -8.80 12.31
C ASP A 193 -15.20 -7.96 11.62
N LEU A 194 -15.21 -6.64 11.85
CA LEU A 194 -16.12 -5.72 11.18
C LEU A 194 -15.63 -5.30 9.80
N HIS A 195 -14.35 -5.51 9.50
CA HIS A 195 -13.72 -5.13 8.22
C HIS A 195 -14.08 -3.71 7.78
N LEU A 196 -13.91 -2.76 8.71
CA LEU A 196 -14.30 -1.37 8.48
C LEU A 196 -13.48 -0.75 7.34
N LEU A 197 -14.19 -0.12 6.40
CA LEU A 197 -13.62 0.51 5.22
C LEU A 197 -12.84 1.77 5.60
N THR A 198 -13.36 2.53 6.55
CA THR A 198 -12.76 3.80 7.00
C THR A 198 -11.62 3.61 8.00
N ASP A 199 -11.37 2.39 8.48
CA ASP A 199 -10.20 2.04 9.30
C ASP A 199 -8.95 1.77 8.44
N LYS A 200 -9.13 1.48 7.15
CA LYS A 200 -8.03 1.21 6.22
C LYS A 200 -7.16 2.46 6.04
N PRO A 201 -5.83 2.29 5.96
CA PRO A 201 -4.91 3.37 5.63
C PRO A 201 -5.17 3.90 4.22
N VAL A 202 -5.00 5.22 4.03
CA VAL A 202 -5.27 5.92 2.77
C VAL A 202 -4.07 6.76 2.36
N MET A 203 -3.74 6.73 1.08
CA MET A 203 -2.93 7.75 0.42
C MET A 203 -3.75 8.46 -0.66
N TYR A 204 -3.46 9.73 -0.88
CA TYR A 204 -4.05 10.50 -1.97
C TYR A 204 -3.11 10.53 -3.18
N VAL A 205 -3.61 10.08 -4.32
CA VAL A 205 -2.92 10.21 -5.60
C VAL A 205 -3.52 11.40 -6.33
N ALA A 206 -2.85 12.56 -6.23
CA ALA A 206 -3.30 13.79 -6.83
C ALA A 206 -2.91 13.80 -8.33
N ASN A 207 -3.89 13.59 -9.21
CA ASN A 207 -3.68 13.61 -10.65
C ASN A 207 -3.71 15.06 -11.15
N VAL A 208 -2.55 15.55 -11.57
CA VAL A 208 -2.33 16.91 -12.08
C VAL A 208 -2.05 16.87 -13.59
N ASP A 209 -2.05 18.03 -14.26
CA ASP A 209 -1.48 18.19 -15.59
C ASP A 209 0.06 18.39 -15.52
N GLU A 210 0.70 18.50 -16.67
CA GLU A 210 2.16 18.62 -16.78
C GLU A 210 2.74 19.81 -15.99
N ALA A 211 2.04 20.95 -15.99
CA ALA A 211 2.45 22.16 -15.27
C ALA A 211 1.96 22.17 -13.82
N GLY A 212 1.05 21.26 -13.43
CA GLY A 212 0.28 21.28 -12.20
C GLY A 212 1.01 20.76 -10.94
N PHE A 213 2.29 20.43 -11.02
CA PHE A 213 3.09 19.97 -9.86
C PHE A 213 3.42 21.10 -8.89
N THR A 214 3.44 22.36 -9.39
CA THR A 214 3.73 23.59 -8.63
C THR A 214 2.62 24.61 -8.86
N ASN A 215 2.42 25.50 -7.90
CA ASN A 215 1.41 26.59 -7.97
C ASN A 215 -0.01 26.10 -8.32
N ASN A 216 -0.40 24.94 -7.81
CA ASN A 216 -1.70 24.33 -8.06
C ASN A 216 -2.55 24.36 -6.77
N PRO A 217 -3.49 25.30 -6.66
CA PRO A 217 -4.34 25.42 -5.45
C PRO A 217 -5.15 24.17 -5.13
N ARG A 218 -5.51 23.37 -6.17
CA ARG A 218 -6.24 22.12 -5.97
C ARG A 218 -5.35 21.06 -5.33
N LEU A 219 -4.10 20.94 -5.78
CA LEU A 219 -3.11 20.06 -5.16
C LEU A 219 -2.81 20.49 -3.73
N ASP A 220 -2.67 21.81 -3.48
CA ASP A 220 -2.40 22.33 -2.14
C ASP A 220 -3.58 22.01 -1.20
N ARG A 221 -4.82 22.09 -1.70
CA ARG A 221 -5.99 21.70 -0.92
C ARG A 221 -6.00 20.22 -0.54
N VAL A 222 -5.57 19.33 -1.44
CA VAL A 222 -5.41 17.89 -1.14
C VAL A 222 -4.32 17.68 -0.08
N ARG A 223 -3.21 18.43 -0.17
CA ARG A 223 -2.13 18.37 0.83
C ARG A 223 -2.59 18.80 2.23
N GLU A 224 -3.42 19.84 2.33
CA GLU A 224 -4.00 20.28 3.60
C GLU A 224 -4.87 19.20 4.23
N ILE A 225 -5.77 18.59 3.45
CA ILE A 225 -6.63 17.48 3.91
C ILE A 225 -5.77 16.31 4.38
N ALA A 226 -4.82 15.89 3.57
CA ALA A 226 -3.94 14.78 3.90
C ALA A 226 -3.11 15.04 5.16
N ALA A 227 -2.58 16.25 5.32
CA ALA A 227 -1.83 16.63 6.52
C ALA A 227 -2.70 16.57 7.80
N ALA A 228 -3.97 16.97 7.70
CA ALA A 228 -4.92 16.88 8.82
C ALA A 228 -5.24 15.42 9.20
N GLU A 229 -5.18 14.49 8.23
CA GLU A 229 -5.43 13.05 8.41
C GLU A 229 -4.15 12.25 8.72
N GLY A 230 -2.97 12.84 8.61
CA GLY A 230 -1.68 12.11 8.66
C GLY A 230 -1.45 11.20 7.46
N ALA A 231 -2.13 11.48 6.33
CA ALA A 231 -2.02 10.72 5.10
C ALA A 231 -0.93 11.30 4.18
N ILE A 232 -0.42 10.48 3.26
CA ILE A 232 0.55 10.93 2.24
C ILE A 232 -0.16 11.38 0.97
N VAL A 233 0.47 12.33 0.24
CA VAL A 233 0.03 12.78 -1.09
C VAL A 233 1.11 12.47 -2.09
N VAL A 234 0.74 11.78 -3.16
CA VAL A 234 1.62 11.51 -4.31
C VAL A 234 1.05 12.25 -5.52
N PRO A 235 1.63 13.39 -5.92
CA PRO A 235 1.23 14.05 -7.16
C PRO A 235 1.81 13.30 -8.36
N ILE A 236 0.96 13.05 -9.37
CA ILE A 236 1.33 12.42 -10.65
C ILE A 236 0.60 13.13 -11.80
N CYS A 237 1.14 13.01 -13.01
CA CYS A 237 0.40 13.27 -14.23
C CYS A 237 0.12 11.91 -14.91
N ALA A 238 -1.11 11.41 -14.77
CA ALA A 238 -1.46 10.08 -15.28
C ALA A 238 -1.30 9.95 -16.80
N ALA A 239 -1.40 11.06 -17.55
CA ALA A 239 -1.16 11.09 -19.00
C ALA A 239 0.33 10.83 -19.29
N ILE A 240 1.24 11.58 -18.66
CA ILE A 240 2.69 11.37 -18.77
C ILE A 240 3.08 9.95 -18.36
N GLU A 241 2.54 9.44 -17.25
CA GLU A 241 2.84 8.09 -16.79
C GLU A 241 2.41 7.02 -17.80
N ALA A 242 1.28 7.24 -18.48
CA ALA A 242 0.80 6.34 -19.52
C ALA A 242 1.70 6.37 -20.78
N GLU A 243 2.32 7.49 -21.09
CA GLU A 243 3.32 7.63 -22.16
C GLU A 243 4.63 6.94 -21.78
N ILE A 244 5.18 7.27 -20.60
CA ILE A 244 6.41 6.65 -20.06
C ILE A 244 6.30 5.11 -20.05
N ALA A 245 5.14 4.57 -19.67
CA ALA A 245 4.91 3.14 -19.62
C ALA A 245 4.92 2.44 -21.00
N GLN A 246 4.92 3.19 -22.10
CA GLN A 246 4.99 2.68 -23.47
C GLN A 246 6.39 2.72 -24.07
N LEU A 247 7.29 3.48 -23.46
CA LEU A 247 8.67 3.70 -23.93
C LEU A 247 9.57 2.52 -23.54
N ASP A 248 10.53 2.21 -24.38
CA ASP A 248 11.63 1.35 -23.99
C ASP A 248 12.56 2.02 -22.97
N GLU A 249 13.56 1.32 -22.47
CA GLU A 249 14.42 1.82 -21.39
C GLU A 249 15.25 3.04 -21.80
N ALA A 250 15.73 3.08 -23.05
CA ALA A 250 16.54 4.17 -23.57
C ALA A 250 15.71 5.44 -23.79
N ASP A 251 14.58 5.31 -24.47
CA ASP A 251 13.64 6.40 -24.73
C ASP A 251 13.04 6.94 -23.43
N ARG A 252 12.78 6.06 -22.47
CA ARG A 252 12.30 6.44 -21.13
C ARG A 252 13.30 7.32 -20.40
N ALA A 253 14.58 6.97 -20.43
CA ALA A 253 15.62 7.77 -19.78
C ALA A 253 15.75 9.17 -20.38
N GLU A 254 15.68 9.29 -21.71
CA GLU A 254 15.69 10.57 -22.43
C GLU A 254 14.45 11.41 -22.08
N PHE A 255 13.27 10.81 -22.13
CA PHE A 255 12.00 11.48 -21.81
C PHE A 255 11.95 12.00 -20.36
N LEU A 256 12.41 11.20 -19.39
CA LEU A 256 12.51 11.64 -18.00
C LEU A 256 13.49 12.83 -17.85
N ALA A 257 14.61 12.79 -18.57
CA ALA A 257 15.59 13.88 -18.54
C ALA A 257 15.01 15.19 -19.10
N GLU A 258 14.26 15.13 -20.21
CA GLU A 258 13.56 16.28 -20.78
C GLU A 258 12.57 16.91 -19.80
N LEU A 259 11.80 16.05 -19.08
CA LEU A 259 10.84 16.47 -18.06
C LEU A 259 11.50 16.88 -16.73
N LYS A 260 12.83 16.73 -16.59
CA LYS A 260 13.57 16.95 -15.34
C LYS A 260 13.04 16.11 -14.19
N LEU A 261 12.66 14.89 -14.47
CA LEU A 261 12.22 13.91 -13.50
C LEU A 261 13.34 12.89 -13.25
N ASP A 262 13.61 12.60 -11.98
CA ASP A 262 14.60 11.58 -11.59
C ASP A 262 14.07 10.15 -11.82
N GLU A 263 12.75 9.98 -11.78
CA GLU A 263 12.07 8.70 -11.96
C GLU A 263 10.59 8.88 -12.35
N PRO A 264 9.93 7.83 -12.89
CA PRO A 264 8.49 7.84 -13.11
C PRO A 264 7.71 8.09 -11.83
N GLY A 265 6.63 8.86 -11.89
CA GLY A 265 5.73 9.10 -10.75
C GLY A 265 5.06 7.82 -10.24
N LEU A 266 4.86 6.83 -11.11
CA LEU A 266 4.38 5.49 -10.73
C LEU A 266 5.26 4.83 -9.66
N ASN A 267 6.57 5.00 -9.72
CA ASN A 267 7.48 4.47 -8.71
C ASN A 267 7.16 5.03 -7.32
N ARG A 268 6.81 6.31 -7.24
CA ARG A 268 6.38 6.96 -5.99
C ARG A 268 5.03 6.42 -5.50
N VAL A 269 4.08 6.15 -6.41
CA VAL A 269 2.79 5.52 -6.06
C VAL A 269 3.02 4.11 -5.53
N ILE A 270 3.85 3.31 -6.19
CA ILE A 270 4.16 1.92 -5.78
C ILE A 270 4.81 1.92 -4.40
N ARG A 271 5.85 2.72 -4.18
CA ARG A 271 6.50 2.82 -2.86
C ARG A 271 5.56 3.40 -1.80
N GLY A 272 4.72 4.37 -2.17
CA GLY A 272 3.69 4.92 -1.28
C GLY A 272 2.71 3.85 -0.81
N GLY A 273 2.19 3.04 -1.73
CA GLY A 273 1.31 1.90 -1.41
C GLY A 273 1.99 0.86 -0.53
N TYR A 274 3.25 0.54 -0.83
CA TYR A 274 4.06 -0.39 -0.05
C TYR A 274 4.27 0.09 1.41
N SER A 275 4.66 1.35 1.57
CA SER A 275 4.84 1.97 2.89
C SER A 275 3.51 2.09 3.66
N LEU A 276 2.42 2.45 2.96
CA LEU A 276 1.09 2.60 3.54
C LEU A 276 0.58 1.30 4.18
N LEU A 277 0.97 0.17 3.59
CA LEU A 277 0.64 -1.17 4.06
C LEU A 277 1.49 -1.62 5.27
N GLY A 278 2.37 -0.75 5.78
CA GLY A 278 3.27 -1.07 6.88
C GLY A 278 4.28 -2.17 6.54
N LEU A 279 4.66 -2.24 5.26
CA LEU A 279 5.61 -3.23 4.75
C LEU A 279 7.03 -2.72 4.79
N GLN A 280 7.94 -3.65 4.93
CA GLN A 280 9.38 -3.42 4.83
C GLN A 280 10.05 -4.54 4.05
N THR A 281 11.24 -4.24 3.54
CA THR A 281 12.00 -5.15 2.68
C THR A 281 13.25 -5.63 3.42
N TYR A 282 13.49 -6.94 3.36
CA TYR A 282 14.81 -7.51 3.62
C TYR A 282 15.31 -8.24 2.37
N PHE A 283 16.58 -8.52 2.29
CA PHE A 283 17.23 -9.14 1.15
C PHE A 283 17.85 -10.48 1.48
N THR A 284 17.85 -11.37 0.50
CA THR A 284 18.78 -12.49 0.43
C THR A 284 19.72 -12.25 -0.74
N ALA A 285 21.02 -12.43 -0.53
CA ALA A 285 22.03 -12.17 -1.54
C ALA A 285 22.96 -13.38 -1.67
N GLY A 286 22.99 -13.98 -2.85
CA GLY A 286 23.82 -15.14 -3.15
C GLY A 286 24.08 -15.29 -4.65
N PRO A 287 24.94 -16.23 -5.08
CA PRO A 287 25.34 -16.40 -6.47
C PRO A 287 24.19 -16.85 -7.39
N LYS A 288 23.17 -17.52 -6.85
CA LYS A 288 21.99 -17.94 -7.63
C LYS A 288 20.99 -16.80 -7.81
N GLU A 289 20.74 -16.06 -6.74
CA GLU A 289 19.79 -14.94 -6.79
C GLU A 289 20.10 -13.87 -5.75
N VAL A 290 19.78 -12.63 -6.10
CA VAL A 290 19.55 -11.54 -5.17
C VAL A 290 18.06 -11.26 -5.19
N ARG A 291 17.43 -11.30 -4.00
CA ARG A 291 15.98 -11.17 -3.91
C ARG A 291 15.56 -10.26 -2.77
N ALA A 292 14.59 -9.42 -3.08
CA ALA A 292 13.87 -8.63 -2.09
C ALA A 292 12.65 -9.40 -1.58
N TRP A 293 12.47 -9.43 -0.27
CA TRP A 293 11.37 -10.10 0.40
C TRP A 293 10.56 -9.11 1.21
N THR A 294 9.25 -9.25 1.20
CA THR A 294 8.33 -8.39 1.94
C THR A 294 7.98 -9.00 3.29
N VAL A 295 8.06 -8.18 4.34
CA VAL A 295 7.52 -8.50 5.67
C VAL A 295 6.77 -7.29 6.22
N HIS A 296 5.87 -7.51 7.19
CA HIS A 296 5.32 -6.41 7.97
C HIS A 296 6.38 -5.82 8.90
N ALA A 297 6.34 -4.51 9.08
CA ALA A 297 7.18 -3.85 10.07
C ALA A 297 6.93 -4.46 11.46
N GLY A 298 8.00 -4.80 12.17
CA GLY A 298 7.92 -5.51 13.45
C GLY A 298 7.93 -7.05 13.34
N ALA A 299 8.03 -7.61 12.13
CA ALA A 299 8.18 -9.06 11.97
C ALA A 299 9.46 -9.59 12.59
N THR A 300 9.38 -10.75 13.24
CA THR A 300 10.54 -11.45 13.80
C THR A 300 11.30 -12.23 12.73
N ALA A 301 12.55 -12.61 13.00
CA ALA A 301 13.37 -13.40 12.08
C ALA A 301 12.72 -14.73 11.66
N PRO A 302 12.08 -15.52 12.54
CA PRO A 302 11.33 -16.70 12.13
C PRO A 302 10.17 -16.37 11.15
N GLN A 303 9.41 -15.29 11.40
CA GLN A 303 8.34 -14.87 10.51
C GLN A 303 8.88 -14.47 9.13
N ALA A 304 10.01 -13.78 9.08
CA ALA A 304 10.69 -13.47 7.83
C ALA A 304 11.16 -14.74 7.10
N ALA A 305 11.74 -15.71 7.81
CA ALA A 305 12.09 -17.00 7.23
C ALA A 305 10.85 -17.73 6.66
N GLY A 306 9.70 -17.59 7.32
CA GLY A 306 8.41 -18.13 6.90
C GLY A 306 7.90 -17.58 5.57
N VAL A 307 8.25 -16.34 5.24
CA VAL A 307 7.92 -15.74 3.93
C VAL A 307 8.62 -16.47 2.79
N ILE A 308 9.82 -17.01 3.03
CA ILE A 308 10.54 -17.81 2.04
C ILE A 308 9.90 -19.19 1.93
N HIS A 309 9.74 -19.88 3.06
CA HIS A 309 9.09 -21.18 3.14
C HIS A 309 8.64 -21.48 4.58
N THR A 310 7.48 -22.10 4.74
CA THR A 310 6.93 -22.44 6.07
C THR A 310 7.85 -23.34 6.90
N ASP A 311 8.63 -24.22 6.26
CA ASP A 311 9.61 -25.06 6.95
C ASP A 311 10.78 -24.26 7.53
N PHE A 312 11.14 -23.13 6.90
CA PHE A 312 12.18 -22.25 7.42
C PHE A 312 11.75 -21.59 8.74
N GLU A 313 10.46 -21.24 8.85
CA GLU A 313 9.90 -20.73 10.10
C GLU A 313 9.88 -21.81 11.19
N ARG A 314 9.37 -23.00 10.86
CA ARG A 314 9.25 -24.12 11.82
C ARG A 314 10.61 -24.61 12.30
N GLY A 315 11.56 -24.78 11.39
CA GLY A 315 12.91 -25.24 11.67
C GLY A 315 13.92 -24.15 12.01
N PHE A 316 13.47 -22.90 12.24
CA PHE A 316 14.35 -21.76 12.46
C PHE A 316 15.32 -21.99 13.62
N ILE A 317 16.63 -21.83 13.33
CA ILE A 317 17.71 -21.92 14.32
C ILE A 317 18.22 -20.51 14.64
N ARG A 318 18.65 -19.78 13.61
CA ARG A 318 19.19 -18.41 13.71
C ARG A 318 19.20 -17.74 12.34
N ALA A 319 19.34 -16.42 12.33
CA ALA A 319 19.63 -15.62 11.15
C ALA A 319 21.04 -15.03 11.23
N GLU A 320 21.74 -15.04 10.12
CA GLU A 320 22.99 -14.30 9.89
C GLU A 320 22.54 -12.99 9.21
N VAL A 321 22.80 -11.85 9.85
CA VAL A 321 22.24 -10.56 9.45
C VAL A 321 23.35 -9.54 9.26
N ILE A 322 23.34 -8.87 8.11
CA ILE A 322 24.23 -7.75 7.79
C ILE A 322 23.33 -6.58 7.37
N ALA A 323 23.53 -5.39 7.93
CA ALA A 323 22.84 -4.21 7.45
C ALA A 323 23.26 -3.90 6.00
N TYR A 324 22.31 -3.46 5.16
CA TYR A 324 22.58 -3.15 3.75
C TYR A 324 23.80 -2.26 3.56
N ASP A 325 23.91 -1.16 4.30
CA ASP A 325 25.03 -0.22 4.18
C ASP A 325 26.39 -0.87 4.52
N ASP A 326 26.43 -1.74 5.52
CA ASP A 326 27.62 -2.51 5.87
C ASP A 326 27.94 -3.53 4.76
N PHE A 327 26.95 -4.19 4.18
CA PHE A 327 27.14 -5.13 3.07
C PHE A 327 27.79 -4.44 1.85
N ILE A 328 27.29 -3.26 1.48
CA ILE A 328 27.87 -2.45 0.39
C ILE A 328 29.27 -1.96 0.74
N LYS A 329 29.44 -1.38 1.94
CA LYS A 329 30.71 -0.80 2.38
C LYS A 329 31.83 -1.82 2.40
N PHE A 330 31.57 -3.01 2.88
CA PHE A 330 32.56 -4.09 3.00
C PHE A 330 32.55 -5.07 1.84
N LYS A 331 31.87 -4.73 0.74
CA LYS A 331 31.85 -5.48 -0.53
C LYS A 331 31.38 -6.94 -0.36
N GLY A 332 30.34 -7.15 0.42
CA GLY A 332 29.69 -8.43 0.57
C GLY A 332 29.85 -9.10 1.93
N GLU A 333 29.37 -10.34 2.02
CA GLU A 333 29.30 -11.10 3.27
C GLU A 333 30.69 -11.35 3.92
N ALA A 334 31.68 -11.74 3.10
CA ALA A 334 33.02 -12.05 3.61
C ALA A 334 33.68 -10.82 4.26
N GLY A 335 33.69 -9.67 3.58
CA GLY A 335 34.25 -8.45 4.10
C GLY A 335 33.48 -7.91 5.31
N ALA A 336 32.15 -8.00 5.31
CA ALA A 336 31.34 -7.63 6.46
C ALA A 336 31.63 -8.53 7.68
N LYS A 337 31.86 -9.83 7.46
CA LYS A 337 32.21 -10.78 8.51
C LYS A 337 33.59 -10.47 9.11
N GLU A 338 34.61 -10.22 8.28
CA GLU A 338 35.95 -9.80 8.73
C GLU A 338 35.92 -8.49 9.52
N ALA A 339 35.06 -7.55 9.12
CA ALA A 339 34.83 -6.29 9.82
C ALA A 339 33.97 -6.42 11.11
N GLY A 340 33.51 -7.63 11.47
CA GLY A 340 32.65 -7.86 12.64
C GLY A 340 31.22 -7.30 12.48
N LYS A 341 30.74 -7.15 11.25
CA LYS A 341 29.40 -6.60 10.95
C LYS A 341 28.33 -7.67 10.67
N LEU A 342 28.74 -8.92 10.53
CA LEU A 342 27.82 -10.05 10.49
C LEU A 342 27.35 -10.38 11.90
N ARG A 343 26.07 -10.24 12.15
CA ARG A 343 25.42 -10.54 13.43
C ARG A 343 24.74 -11.89 13.38
N LEU A 344 24.76 -12.60 14.49
CA LEU A 344 23.99 -13.83 14.67
C LEU A 344 22.78 -13.52 15.53
N GLU A 345 21.60 -13.61 14.95
CA GLU A 345 20.36 -13.19 15.57
C GLU A 345 19.43 -14.39 15.83
N GLY A 346 18.77 -14.36 16.98
CA GLY A 346 17.83 -15.40 17.43
C GLY A 346 16.39 -15.13 17.03
N LYS A 347 15.46 -15.89 17.65
CA LYS A 347 14.02 -15.86 17.34
C LYS A 347 13.34 -14.52 17.63
N GLU A 348 13.84 -13.79 18.61
CA GLU A 348 13.26 -12.50 19.05
C GLU A 348 13.75 -11.30 18.22
N TYR A 349 14.66 -11.52 17.26
CA TYR A 349 15.16 -10.45 16.44
C TYR A 349 14.06 -9.87 15.55
N ILE A 350 13.84 -8.57 15.66
CA ILE A 350 12.94 -7.82 14.78
C ILE A 350 13.71 -7.41 13.54
N VAL A 351 13.27 -7.89 12.39
CA VAL A 351 13.86 -7.57 11.09
C VAL A 351 13.78 -6.07 10.83
N LYS A 352 14.86 -5.51 10.31
CA LYS A 352 14.95 -4.09 9.96
C LYS A 352 14.90 -3.92 8.45
N GLU A 353 14.39 -2.76 8.03
CA GLU A 353 14.41 -2.35 6.62
C GLU A 353 15.84 -2.41 6.06
N GLY A 354 16.02 -3.15 4.97
CA GLY A 354 17.30 -3.29 4.30
C GLY A 354 18.25 -4.35 4.89
N ASP A 355 17.84 -5.13 5.86
CA ASP A 355 18.68 -6.24 6.35
C ASP A 355 18.98 -7.24 5.21
N VAL A 356 20.25 -7.62 5.05
CA VAL A 356 20.66 -8.73 4.19
C VAL A 356 20.81 -9.97 5.10
N MET A 357 19.97 -10.99 4.84
CA MET A 357 19.76 -12.09 5.77
C MET A 357 20.04 -13.46 5.14
N HIS A 358 20.63 -14.33 5.95
CA HIS A 358 20.77 -15.75 5.62
C HIS A 358 20.23 -16.58 6.79
N PHE A 359 19.19 -17.39 6.52
CA PHE A 359 18.54 -18.19 7.54
C PHE A 359 19.20 -19.57 7.68
N ARG A 360 19.45 -19.97 8.92
CA ARG A 360 19.87 -21.33 9.28
C ARG A 360 18.67 -22.03 9.91
N PHE A 361 18.28 -23.14 9.34
CA PHE A 361 17.13 -23.92 9.77
C PHE A 361 17.44 -25.42 9.67
N ASN A 362 16.68 -26.22 10.41
CA ASN A 362 16.72 -27.68 10.35
C ASN A 362 15.29 -28.19 10.20
N VAL A 363 15.06 -29.04 9.20
CA VAL A 363 13.75 -29.63 8.87
C VAL A 363 13.80 -31.13 9.11
#